data_2920e66f7229a6bc277fd2f4c6955142
#
_entry.id   2920e66f7229a6bc277fd2f4c6955142
#
_cell.length_a   1.000
_cell.length_b   1.000
_cell.length_c   1.000
_cell.angle_alpha   90.00
_cell.angle_beta   90.00
_cell.angle_gamma   90.00
#
_symmetry.space_group_name_H-M   'P 1'
#
loop_
_entity.id
_entity.type
_entity.pdbx_description
1 polymer ?
#
loop_
_entity_poly.entity_id
_entity_poly.type
_entity_poly.pdbx_seq_one_letter_code
_entity_poly.pdbx_strand_id
1 'polypeptide(L)' 'MSEGLHVRRLVTGDRSRALEYLRARPDENLSLIDYACRLGGTLGPGEVPSQLYAAFEGERIEAIVALRPSVVFSSGM' A
#
# COMPACT_ATOMS: atom_id res chain seq x y z
N MET A 1 5.81 21.27 -13.08
CA MET A 1 5.77 21.25 -11.66
C MET A 1 4.75 20.25 -11.13
N SER A 2 5.14 19.39 -10.23
CA SER A 2 4.23 18.33 -9.82
C SER A 2 3.63 18.65 -8.46
N GLU A 3 2.74 19.58 -8.45
CA GLU A 3 2.07 19.94 -7.22
C GLU A 3 1.09 18.92 -6.74
N GLY A 4 0.70 17.98 -7.58
CA GLY A 4 -0.28 16.98 -7.18
C GLY A 4 0.27 15.84 -6.35
N LEU A 5 1.59 15.70 -6.26
CA LEU A 5 2.18 14.56 -5.57
C LEU A 5 2.15 14.76 -4.06
N HIS A 6 1.54 13.82 -3.35
CA HIS A 6 1.50 13.86 -1.90
C HIS A 6 1.48 12.45 -1.35
N VAL A 7 1.88 12.31 -0.09
CA VAL A 7 1.97 11.01 0.57
C VAL A 7 0.98 10.98 1.72
N ARG A 8 0.21 9.90 1.82
CA ARG A 8 -0.66 9.69 2.97
C ARG A 8 -0.78 8.21 3.29
N ARG A 9 -1.21 7.93 4.51
CA ARG A 9 -1.43 6.56 4.95
C ARG A 9 -2.67 5.98 4.27
N LEU A 10 -2.56 4.73 3.84
CA LEU A 10 -3.68 4.02 3.25
C LEU A 10 -4.62 3.52 4.35
N VAL A 11 -5.92 3.60 4.08
CA VAL A 11 -6.96 3.12 4.98
C VAL A 11 -7.80 2.06 4.26
N THR A 12 -8.75 1.48 4.98
CA THR A 12 -9.58 0.39 4.45
C THR A 12 -10.21 0.74 3.11
N GLY A 13 -10.68 1.98 2.96
CA GLY A 13 -11.31 2.42 1.72
C GLY A 13 -10.37 2.45 0.53
N ASP A 14 -9.06 2.39 0.75
CA ASP A 14 -8.07 2.41 -0.31
C ASP A 14 -7.66 1.01 -0.76
N ARG A 15 -8.17 -0.04 -0.10
CA ARG A 15 -7.70 -1.41 -0.37
C ARG A 15 -7.83 -1.82 -1.83
N SER A 16 -8.99 -1.60 -2.42
CA SER A 16 -9.19 -2.00 -3.82
C SER A 16 -8.25 -1.29 -4.76
N ARG A 17 -8.07 0.01 -4.54
CA ARG A 17 -7.18 0.83 -5.37
C ARG A 17 -5.74 0.39 -5.21
N ALA A 18 -5.32 0.12 -3.97
CA ALA A 18 -3.97 -0.35 -3.69
C ALA A 18 -3.70 -1.71 -4.35
N LEU A 19 -4.66 -2.63 -4.25
CA LEU A 19 -4.50 -3.95 -4.85
C LEU A 19 -4.42 -3.87 -6.37
N GLU A 20 -5.23 -3.02 -6.98
CA GLU A 20 -5.17 -2.83 -8.42
C GLU A 20 -3.79 -2.35 -8.87
N TYR A 21 -3.24 -1.38 -8.15
CA TYR A 21 -1.90 -0.87 -8.44
C TYR A 21 -0.85 -1.96 -8.29
N LEU A 22 -0.89 -2.71 -7.19
CA LEU A 22 0.13 -3.71 -6.89
C LEU A 22 0.06 -4.91 -7.82
N ARG A 23 -1.13 -5.27 -8.27
CA ARG A 23 -1.31 -6.44 -9.16
C ARG A 23 -0.82 -6.22 -10.56
N ALA A 24 -0.45 -4.99 -10.91
CA ALA A 24 0.21 -4.73 -12.19
C ALA A 24 1.54 -5.46 -12.28
N ARG A 25 2.20 -5.69 -11.13
CA ARG A 25 3.43 -6.47 -11.04
C ARG A 25 3.37 -7.40 -9.85
N PRO A 26 2.52 -8.44 -9.93
CA PRO A 26 2.23 -9.27 -8.77
C PRO A 26 3.44 -10.01 -8.22
N ASP A 27 4.34 -10.48 -9.09
CA ASP A 27 5.50 -11.24 -8.64
C ASP A 27 6.46 -10.37 -7.81
N GLU A 28 6.51 -9.08 -8.11
CA GLU A 28 7.43 -8.18 -7.44
C GLU A 28 6.81 -7.53 -6.20
N ASN A 29 5.50 -7.61 -6.06
CA ASN A 29 4.78 -6.94 -4.98
C ASN A 29 4.04 -7.89 -4.04
N LEU A 30 4.47 -9.16 -3.99
CA LEU A 30 3.76 -10.17 -3.20
C LEU A 30 3.54 -9.76 -1.74
N SER A 31 4.59 -9.26 -1.08
CA SER A 31 4.47 -8.86 0.32
C SER A 31 3.49 -7.71 0.50
N LEU A 32 3.55 -6.73 -0.40
CA LEU A 32 2.65 -5.58 -0.32
C LEU A 32 1.21 -5.96 -0.63
N ILE A 33 1.01 -6.90 -1.55
CA ILE A 33 -0.33 -7.40 -1.84
C ILE A 33 -0.92 -8.06 -0.59
N ASP A 34 -0.14 -8.86 0.10
CA ASP A 34 -0.57 -9.49 1.34
C ASP A 34 -0.93 -8.43 2.39
N TYR A 35 -0.07 -7.43 2.55
CA TYR A 35 -0.31 -6.36 3.52
C TYR A 35 -1.57 -5.57 3.17
N ALA A 36 -1.77 -5.27 1.88
CA ALA A 36 -2.94 -4.53 1.45
C ALA A 36 -4.23 -5.31 1.69
N CYS A 37 -4.19 -6.62 1.51
CA CYS A 37 -5.35 -7.46 1.76
C CYS A 37 -5.78 -7.44 3.22
N ARG A 38 -4.86 -7.11 4.12
CA ARG A 38 -5.14 -7.05 5.56
C ARG A 38 -5.62 -5.69 6.03
N LEU A 39 -5.70 -4.72 5.14
CA LEU A 39 -6.19 -3.39 5.52
C LEU A 39 -7.64 -3.50 6.04
N GLY A 40 -7.85 -3.00 7.24
CA GLY A 40 -9.17 -3.03 7.85
C GLY A 40 -9.61 -4.38 8.38
N GLY A 41 -8.75 -5.40 8.32
CA GLY A 41 -9.07 -6.70 8.84
C GLY A 41 -8.96 -6.76 10.37
N THR A 42 -9.55 -7.79 10.95
CA THR A 42 -9.44 -8.03 12.38
C THR A 42 -8.07 -8.64 12.67
N LEU A 43 -7.40 -8.10 13.67
CA LEU A 43 -6.09 -8.61 14.08
C LEU A 43 -6.25 -9.67 15.15
N GLY A 44 -5.46 -10.73 15.03
CA GLY A 44 -5.37 -11.73 16.08
C GLY A 44 -4.42 -11.29 17.19
N PRO A 45 -4.39 -12.04 18.30
CA PRO A 45 -3.46 -11.73 19.38
C PRO A 45 -2.01 -11.75 18.90
N GLY A 46 -1.28 -10.71 19.23
CA GLY A 46 0.12 -10.61 18.83
C GLY A 46 0.39 -10.15 17.41
N GLU A 47 -0.64 -9.93 16.62
CA GLU A 47 -0.45 -9.44 15.28
C GLU A 47 -0.22 -7.94 15.25
N VAL A 48 0.63 -7.51 14.32
CA VAL A 48 0.96 -6.10 14.13
C VAL A 48 0.16 -5.58 12.95
N PRO A 49 -0.56 -4.47 13.09
CA PRO A 49 -1.31 -3.93 11.94
C PRO A 49 -0.37 -3.47 10.84
N SER A 50 -0.78 -3.69 9.60
CA SER A 50 -0.04 -3.20 8.46
C SER A 50 -0.11 -1.68 8.41
N GLN A 51 1.04 -1.05 8.14
CA GLN A 51 1.10 0.38 7.94
C GLN A 51 1.60 0.64 6.53
N LEU A 52 0.70 1.04 5.67
CA LEU A 52 1.01 1.30 4.28
C LEU A 52 0.82 2.77 3.99
N TYR A 53 1.77 3.34 3.27
CA TYR A 53 1.70 4.72 2.80
C TYR A 53 1.81 4.71 1.29
N ALA A 54 1.16 5.65 0.65
CA ALA A 54 1.23 5.75 -0.80
C ALA A 54 1.49 7.18 -1.21
N ALA A 55 2.23 7.33 -2.29
CA ALA A 55 2.40 8.61 -2.95
C ALA A 55 1.34 8.68 -4.05
N PHE A 56 0.59 9.76 -4.04
CA PHE A 56 -0.50 9.99 -4.99
C PHE A 56 -0.21 11.18 -5.87
N GLU A 57 -0.61 11.09 -7.11
CA GLU A 57 -0.72 12.26 -7.98
C GLU A 57 -2.20 12.38 -8.31
N GLY A 58 -2.85 13.37 -7.70
CA GLY A 58 -4.30 13.44 -7.76
C GLY A 58 -4.90 12.24 -7.04
N GLU A 59 -5.65 11.42 -7.76
CA GLU A 59 -6.23 10.20 -7.18
C GLU A 59 -5.47 8.95 -7.57
N ARG A 60 -4.38 9.10 -8.32
CA ARG A 60 -3.64 7.95 -8.82
C ARG A 60 -2.46 7.63 -7.91
N ILE A 61 -2.31 6.34 -7.60
CA ILE A 61 -1.19 5.86 -6.80
C ILE A 61 0.05 5.76 -7.68
N GLU A 62 1.14 6.39 -7.24
CA GLU A 62 2.42 6.34 -7.95
C GLU A 62 3.40 5.39 -7.29
N ALA A 63 3.29 5.18 -5.98
CA ALA A 63 4.16 4.27 -5.26
C ALA A 63 3.52 3.89 -3.94
N ILE A 64 3.87 2.72 -3.42
CA ILE A 64 3.41 2.27 -2.11
C ILE A 64 4.61 1.79 -1.31
N VAL A 65 4.64 2.13 -0.03
CA VAL A 65 5.66 1.64 0.89
C VAL A 65 4.98 1.12 2.15
N ALA A 66 5.46 -0.01 2.64
CA ALA A 66 5.03 -0.55 3.92
C ALA A 66 6.08 -0.23 4.97
N LEU A 67 5.65 0.16 6.15
CA LEU A 67 6.55 0.38 7.27
C LEU A 67 6.39 -0.69 8.34
N ARG A 68 5.25 -1.34 8.38
CA ARG A 68 4.98 -2.43 9.33
C ARG A 68 4.20 -3.52 8.59
N PRO A 69 4.47 -4.77 8.87
CA PRO A 69 5.44 -5.29 9.83
C PRO A 69 6.89 -5.18 9.37
N SER A 70 7.14 -4.90 8.10
CA SER A 70 8.49 -4.72 7.55
C SER A 70 8.49 -3.59 6.55
N VAL A 71 9.65 -2.98 6.35
CA VAL A 71 9.78 -1.93 5.34
C VAL A 71 9.88 -2.60 3.97
N VAL A 72 8.92 -2.33 3.11
CA VAL A 72 8.86 -2.90 1.77
C VAL A 72 8.40 -1.81 0.79
N PHE A 73 9.10 -1.68 -0.33
CA PHE A 73 8.76 -0.70 -1.36
C PHE A 73 8.13 -1.39 -2.55
N SER A 74 7.17 -0.73 -3.18
CA SER A 74 6.55 -1.27 -4.38
C SER A 74 7.50 -1.20 -5.56
N SER A 75 7.33 -2.14 -6.49
CA SER A 75 8.01 -2.09 -7.77
C SER A 75 7.16 -1.32 -8.77
N GLY A 76 7.78 -0.89 -9.83
CA GLY A 76 7.05 -0.23 -10.91
C GLY A 76 7.34 1.25 -11.02
N MET A 77 8.34 1.72 -10.31
CA MET A 77 8.76 3.13 -10.43
C MET A 77 9.94 3.28 -11.34
#